data_66b42ce82b1309baef76f7edf050c9d6
#
_entry.id   66b42ce82b1309baef76f7edf050c9d6
#
_cell.length_a   1.000
_cell.length_b   1.000
_cell.length_c   1.000
_cell.angle_alpha   90.00
_cell.angle_beta   90.00
_cell.angle_gamma   90.00
#
_symmetry.space_group_name_H-M   'P 1'
#
loop_
_entity.id
_entity.type
_entity.pdbx_description
1 polymer ?
#
loop_
_entity_poly.entity_id
_entity_poly.type
_entity_poly.pdbx_seq_one_letter_code
_entity_poly.pdbx_strand_id
1 'polypeptide(L)'
;MPTQGEESPMRYRRRAARRHRNRGGRAAFWLLAALGLALAGYVAFTIQLMPVLQTTAVYRAKVVAADVVNTAVGKVLEQDDVTYDRIMSFEKDSSGSITAVKADTLQINRIRTDVVKEVIAEINAIPPSELGIPLGTVIGGGLFSGRGPVIHIRLYPVGNVTAEISSEFTSAGINQTRQQINLDVHTDIAVVIPGYSIGTGVDSNFSIAESIIVGNVPSTVINGSTSGSSDQAVIYGSSGSSSASSGKSASR
;
A
#
# COMPACT_ATOMS: atom_id res chain seq x y z
N MET A 1 37.44 -11.76 -118.73
CA MET A 1 38.03 -11.06 -117.60
C MET A 1 36.87 -10.74 -116.61
N PRO A 2 36.81 -11.46 -115.54
CA PRO A 2 35.76 -11.24 -114.56
C PRO A 2 36.19 -10.25 -113.45
N THR A 3 35.33 -9.35 -113.14
CA THR A 3 35.41 -8.41 -112.05
C THR A 3 34.98 -9.07 -110.70
N GLN A 4 35.88 -9.03 -109.78
CA GLN A 4 35.61 -9.50 -108.39
C GLN A 4 34.62 -8.59 -107.66
N GLY A 5 33.53 -9.19 -107.14
CA GLY A 5 32.61 -8.51 -106.22
C GLY A 5 33.14 -8.55 -104.81
N GLU A 6 33.30 -7.44 -104.24
CA GLU A 6 33.79 -7.23 -102.90
C GLU A 6 32.62 -7.40 -101.86
N GLU A 7 32.62 -8.51 -101.14
CA GLU A 7 31.68 -8.81 -100.07
C GLU A 7 32.16 -8.14 -98.81
N SER A 8 31.44 -7.13 -98.36
CA SER A 8 31.63 -6.47 -97.11
C SER A 8 31.05 -7.28 -95.95
N PRO A 9 31.76 -7.57 -94.86
CA PRO A 9 31.24 -8.38 -93.74
C PRO A 9 30.30 -7.50 -92.85
N MET A 10 29.03 -7.91 -92.78
CA MET A 10 28.08 -7.37 -91.83
C MET A 10 28.59 -7.55 -90.39
N ARG A 11 29.01 -6.50 -89.76
CA ARG A 11 29.33 -6.43 -88.32
C ARG A 11 28.06 -6.54 -87.52
N TYR A 12 27.78 -7.73 -86.97
CA TYR A 12 26.78 -7.94 -85.94
C TYR A 12 27.16 -7.14 -84.68
N ARG A 13 26.55 -6.00 -84.48
CA ARG A 13 26.60 -5.28 -83.20
C ARG A 13 25.84 -6.04 -82.14
N ARG A 14 26.58 -6.91 -81.36
CA ARG A 14 26.04 -7.46 -80.11
C ARG A 14 25.67 -6.31 -79.20
N ARG A 15 24.35 -6.03 -79.06
CA ARG A 15 23.80 -5.16 -78.02
C ARG A 15 24.09 -5.82 -76.69
N ALA A 16 25.09 -5.34 -75.97
CA ALA A 16 25.35 -5.67 -74.59
C ALA A 16 24.12 -5.20 -73.78
N ALA A 17 23.26 -6.17 -73.41
CA ALA A 17 22.17 -5.92 -72.46
C ALA A 17 22.81 -5.45 -71.16
N ARG A 18 22.78 -4.16 -70.89
CA ARG A 18 23.12 -3.56 -69.60
C ARG A 18 22.14 -4.18 -68.60
N ARG A 19 22.58 -5.21 -67.86
CA ARG A 19 21.94 -5.69 -66.63
C ARG A 19 21.90 -4.51 -65.68
N HIS A 20 20.78 -3.80 -65.65
CA HIS A 20 20.45 -2.83 -64.62
C HIS A 20 20.48 -3.61 -63.29
N ARG A 21 21.63 -3.60 -62.65
CA ARG A 21 21.83 -4.20 -61.33
C ARG A 21 20.90 -3.46 -60.39
N ASN A 22 19.77 -4.10 -60.08
CA ASN A 22 18.68 -3.60 -59.17
C ASN A 22 19.26 -3.29 -57.80
N ARG A 23 20.03 -2.22 -57.67
CA ARG A 23 20.49 -1.68 -56.39
C ARG A 23 19.30 -1.14 -55.56
N GLY A 24 18.25 -0.60 -56.21
CA GLY A 24 17.04 -0.16 -55.56
C GLY A 24 16.23 -1.26 -54.86
N GLY A 25 16.13 -2.45 -55.50
CA GLY A 25 15.37 -3.57 -54.90
C GLY A 25 16.03 -4.12 -53.64
N ARG A 26 17.37 -4.15 -53.61
CA ARG A 26 18.09 -4.59 -52.39
C ARG A 26 17.98 -3.57 -51.25
N ALA A 27 18.01 -2.27 -51.55
CA ALA A 27 17.81 -1.22 -50.56
C ALA A 27 16.38 -1.22 -50.02
N ALA A 28 15.38 -1.40 -50.89
CA ALA A 28 13.98 -1.54 -50.48
C ALA A 28 13.76 -2.78 -49.60
N PHE A 29 14.39 -3.92 -49.95
CA PHE A 29 14.33 -5.14 -49.12
C PHE A 29 14.93 -4.92 -47.73
N TRP A 30 16.10 -4.28 -47.62
CA TRP A 30 16.71 -3.98 -46.31
C TRP A 30 15.88 -2.98 -45.49
N LEU A 31 15.23 -1.99 -46.12
CA LEU A 31 14.31 -1.06 -45.45
C LEU A 31 13.07 -1.80 -44.92
N LEU A 32 12.48 -2.69 -45.71
CA LEU A 32 11.33 -3.47 -45.26
C LEU A 32 11.72 -4.46 -44.14
N ALA A 33 12.90 -5.07 -44.24
CA ALA A 33 13.43 -5.95 -43.20
C ALA A 33 13.70 -5.17 -41.89
N ALA A 34 14.28 -3.96 -41.97
CA ALA A 34 14.50 -3.11 -40.82
C ALA A 34 13.16 -2.63 -40.19
N LEU A 35 12.19 -2.27 -41.02
CA LEU A 35 10.85 -1.89 -40.57
C LEU A 35 10.14 -3.07 -39.90
N GLY A 36 10.24 -4.27 -40.48
CA GLY A 36 9.69 -5.51 -39.91
C GLY A 36 10.33 -5.85 -38.56
N LEU A 37 11.67 -5.70 -38.46
CA LEU A 37 12.40 -5.92 -37.21
C LEU A 37 12.01 -4.89 -36.14
N ALA A 38 11.87 -3.63 -36.52
CA ALA A 38 11.42 -2.57 -35.62
C ALA A 38 9.99 -2.81 -35.11
N LEU A 39 9.09 -3.24 -36.00
CA LEU A 39 7.72 -3.59 -35.65
C LEU A 39 7.67 -4.82 -34.72
N ALA A 40 8.44 -5.86 -35.03
CA ALA A 40 8.54 -7.06 -34.19
C ALA A 40 9.13 -6.71 -32.81
N GLY A 41 10.15 -5.87 -32.75
CA GLY A 41 10.71 -5.35 -31.49
C GLY A 41 9.71 -4.54 -30.68
N TYR A 42 8.92 -3.67 -31.33
CA TYR A 42 7.85 -2.91 -30.67
C TYR A 42 6.75 -3.83 -30.10
N VAL A 43 6.33 -4.82 -30.88
CA VAL A 43 5.32 -5.81 -30.45
C VAL A 43 5.84 -6.65 -29.29
N ALA A 44 7.08 -7.12 -29.35
CA ALA A 44 7.70 -7.86 -28.26
C ALA A 44 7.83 -7.00 -26.99
N PHE A 45 8.21 -5.73 -27.14
CA PHE A 45 8.26 -4.77 -26.03
C PHE A 45 6.90 -4.59 -25.37
N THR A 46 5.85 -4.37 -26.17
CA THR A 46 4.50 -4.13 -25.63
C THR A 46 3.90 -5.38 -24.97
N ILE A 47 4.16 -6.57 -25.50
CA ILE A 47 3.57 -7.82 -24.96
C ILE A 47 4.34 -8.34 -23.75
N GLN A 48 5.66 -8.27 -23.74
CA GLN A 48 6.47 -8.88 -22.69
C GLN A 48 6.95 -7.91 -21.61
N LEU A 49 7.40 -6.71 -21.97
CA LEU A 49 7.95 -5.77 -20.99
C LEU A 49 6.89 -4.90 -20.33
N MET A 50 5.85 -4.52 -21.05
CA MET A 50 4.83 -3.62 -20.52
C MET A 50 4.12 -4.17 -19.28
N PRO A 51 3.69 -5.45 -19.23
CA PRO A 51 3.06 -6.01 -18.02
C PRO A 51 3.99 -6.01 -16.81
N VAL A 52 5.28 -6.33 -17.02
CA VAL A 52 6.28 -6.33 -15.94
C VAL A 52 6.52 -4.90 -15.43
N LEU A 53 6.61 -3.93 -16.35
CA LEU A 53 6.73 -2.53 -15.99
C LEU A 53 5.52 -2.05 -15.17
N GLN A 54 4.31 -2.37 -15.61
CA GLN A 54 3.07 -2.02 -14.92
C GLN A 54 3.04 -2.59 -13.50
N THR A 55 3.31 -3.87 -13.34
CA THR A 55 3.32 -4.53 -12.03
C THR A 55 4.36 -3.91 -11.10
N THR A 56 5.58 -3.67 -11.60
CA THR A 56 6.66 -3.08 -10.82
C THR A 56 6.35 -1.63 -10.46
N ALA A 57 5.77 -0.87 -11.39
CA ALA A 57 5.36 0.51 -11.16
C ALA A 57 4.30 0.62 -10.08
N VAL A 58 3.25 -0.21 -10.15
CA VAL A 58 2.18 -0.27 -9.14
C VAL A 58 2.73 -0.66 -7.78
N TYR A 59 3.62 -1.66 -7.73
CA TYR A 59 4.20 -2.09 -6.47
C TYR A 59 5.04 -0.99 -5.80
N ARG A 60 5.92 -0.33 -6.57
CA ARG A 60 6.70 0.82 -6.07
C ARG A 60 5.80 1.98 -5.63
N ALA A 61 4.79 2.28 -6.43
CA ALA A 61 3.84 3.33 -6.14
C ALA A 61 3.10 3.07 -4.81
N LYS A 62 2.66 1.83 -4.56
CA LYS A 62 2.02 1.44 -3.30
C LYS A 62 2.95 1.63 -2.09
N VAL A 63 4.20 1.22 -2.21
CA VAL A 63 5.18 1.38 -1.12
C VAL A 63 5.40 2.86 -0.78
N VAL A 64 5.63 3.70 -1.81
CA VAL A 64 5.84 5.13 -1.59
C VAL A 64 4.57 5.82 -1.10
N ALA A 65 3.41 5.47 -1.64
CA ALA A 65 2.14 6.03 -1.17
C ALA A 65 1.83 5.62 0.28
N ALA A 66 2.12 4.38 0.69
CA ALA A 66 1.96 3.97 2.08
C ALA A 66 2.90 4.75 3.02
N ASP A 67 4.15 4.98 2.61
CA ASP A 67 5.10 5.79 3.38
C ASP A 67 4.63 7.23 3.54
N VAL A 68 4.13 7.81 2.46
CA VAL A 68 3.55 9.16 2.46
C VAL A 68 2.31 9.25 3.34
N VAL A 69 1.41 8.27 3.28
CA VAL A 69 0.23 8.21 4.16
C VAL A 69 0.66 8.11 5.62
N ASN A 70 1.66 7.28 5.94
CA ASN A 70 2.21 7.16 7.29
C ASN A 70 2.77 8.51 7.79
N THR A 71 3.53 9.21 6.95
CA THR A 71 4.10 10.52 7.26
C THR A 71 3.02 11.58 7.49
N ALA A 72 2.01 11.62 6.61
CA ALA A 72 0.90 12.57 6.71
C ALA A 72 0.07 12.35 7.98
N VAL A 73 -0.27 11.10 8.28
CA VAL A 73 -0.98 10.76 9.51
C VAL A 73 -0.15 11.10 10.74
N GLY A 74 1.14 10.76 10.76
CA GLY A 74 2.05 11.11 11.86
C GLY A 74 2.09 12.62 12.12
N LYS A 75 2.23 13.44 11.08
CA LYS A 75 2.19 14.90 11.19
C LYS A 75 0.90 15.43 11.83
N VAL A 76 -0.26 14.94 11.38
CA VAL A 76 -1.55 15.40 11.91
C VAL A 76 -1.70 14.99 13.36
N LEU A 77 -1.34 13.74 13.72
CA LEU A 77 -1.44 13.26 15.09
C LEU A 77 -0.51 14.04 16.04
N GLU A 78 0.68 14.44 15.59
CA GLU A 78 1.61 15.26 16.37
C GLU A 78 1.16 16.71 16.47
N GLN A 79 0.70 17.33 15.38
CA GLN A 79 0.28 18.74 15.35
C GLN A 79 -0.96 18.99 16.21
N ASP A 80 -1.92 18.07 16.17
CA ASP A 80 -3.16 18.19 16.91
C ASP A 80 -3.04 17.66 18.34
N ASP A 81 -1.85 17.17 18.74
CA ASP A 81 -1.63 16.55 20.06
C ASP A 81 -2.73 15.56 20.38
N VAL A 82 -2.95 14.61 19.45
CA VAL A 82 -4.07 13.66 19.52
C VAL A 82 -3.84 12.70 20.67
N THR A 83 -4.54 12.96 21.76
CA THR A 83 -4.51 12.15 22.97
C THR A 83 -5.87 11.48 23.16
N TYR A 84 -5.91 10.36 23.87
CA TYR A 84 -7.17 9.68 24.19
C TYR A 84 -8.21 10.64 24.79
N ASP A 85 -7.81 11.47 25.76
CA ASP A 85 -8.69 12.40 26.48
C ASP A 85 -9.27 13.52 25.60
N ARG A 86 -8.66 13.79 24.44
CA ARG A 86 -9.20 14.74 23.46
C ARG A 86 -10.27 14.14 22.56
N ILE A 87 -10.21 12.85 22.33
CA ILE A 87 -11.13 12.12 21.45
C ILE A 87 -12.27 11.51 22.26
N MET A 88 -11.96 11.06 23.48
CA MET A 88 -12.88 10.34 24.36
C MET A 88 -12.87 10.93 25.76
N SER A 89 -14.01 10.91 26.42
CA SER A 89 -14.16 11.29 27.83
C SER A 89 -14.92 10.22 28.60
N PHE A 90 -14.53 10.04 29.85
CA PHE A 90 -15.19 9.10 30.76
C PHE A 90 -16.18 9.79 31.65
N GLU A 91 -17.41 9.32 31.70
CA GLU A 91 -18.35 9.66 32.75
C GLU A 91 -18.17 8.70 33.93
N LYS A 92 -18.05 9.26 35.12
CA LYS A 92 -17.91 8.51 36.37
C LYS A 92 -19.12 8.76 37.27
N ASP A 93 -19.53 7.72 37.98
CA ASP A 93 -20.56 7.85 39.03
C ASP A 93 -19.98 8.43 40.34
N SER A 94 -20.83 8.56 41.35
CA SER A 94 -20.44 9.06 42.67
C SER A 94 -19.43 8.15 43.41
N SER A 95 -19.26 6.92 42.95
CA SER A 95 -18.27 5.95 43.47
C SER A 95 -16.95 5.99 42.74
N GLY A 96 -16.83 6.80 41.66
CA GLY A 96 -15.67 6.88 40.79
C GLY A 96 -15.62 5.80 39.70
N SER A 97 -16.64 4.96 39.59
CA SER A 97 -16.72 3.92 38.56
C SER A 97 -17.12 4.51 37.21
N ILE A 98 -16.49 4.06 36.12
CA ILE A 98 -16.82 4.51 34.77
C ILE A 98 -18.18 3.96 34.38
N THR A 99 -19.12 4.85 34.08
CA THR A 99 -20.50 4.51 33.68
C THR A 99 -20.74 4.70 32.18
N ALA A 100 -20.03 5.61 31.55
CA ALA A 100 -20.12 5.83 30.11
C ALA A 100 -18.79 6.33 29.52
N VAL A 101 -18.59 6.03 28.23
CA VAL A 101 -17.50 6.57 27.41
C VAL A 101 -18.16 7.42 26.32
N LYS A 102 -17.79 8.69 26.25
CA LYS A 102 -18.31 9.64 25.26
C LYS A 102 -17.23 9.98 24.26
N ALA A 103 -17.56 9.89 22.97
CA ALA A 103 -16.70 10.34 21.87
C ALA A 103 -16.98 11.81 21.55
N ASP A 104 -15.91 12.61 21.40
CA ASP A 104 -16.00 13.95 20.84
C ASP A 104 -16.07 13.88 19.31
N THR A 105 -17.28 13.84 18.78
CA THR A 105 -17.54 13.72 17.34
C THR A 105 -16.97 14.89 16.55
N LEU A 106 -16.89 16.09 17.15
CA LEU A 106 -16.34 17.26 16.47
C LEU A 106 -14.83 17.11 16.26
N GLN A 107 -14.12 16.68 17.30
CA GLN A 107 -12.68 16.43 17.23
C GLN A 107 -12.36 15.28 16.25
N ILE A 108 -13.12 14.20 16.32
CA ILE A 108 -13.01 13.07 15.39
C ILE A 108 -13.14 13.54 13.94
N ASN A 109 -14.15 14.36 13.63
CA ASN A 109 -14.35 14.86 12.27
C ASN A 109 -13.25 15.85 11.83
N ARG A 110 -12.68 16.62 12.75
CA ARG A 110 -11.52 17.48 12.46
C ARG A 110 -10.30 16.63 12.06
N ILE A 111 -9.92 15.68 12.91
CA ILE A 111 -8.79 14.79 12.65
C ILE A 111 -8.95 14.09 11.29
N ARG A 112 -10.14 13.54 11.01
CA ARG A 112 -10.44 12.92 9.71
C ARG A 112 -10.20 13.88 8.54
N THR A 113 -10.71 15.12 8.67
CA THR A 113 -10.57 16.13 7.63
C THR A 113 -9.12 16.56 7.41
N ASP A 114 -8.37 16.71 8.48
CA ASP A 114 -6.99 17.19 8.42
C ASP A 114 -6.06 16.07 7.91
N VAL A 115 -6.30 14.81 8.29
CA VAL A 115 -5.62 13.64 7.68
C VAL A 115 -5.87 13.56 6.19
N VAL A 116 -7.11 13.69 5.72
CA VAL A 116 -7.44 13.65 4.29
C VAL A 116 -6.72 14.76 3.53
N LYS A 117 -6.72 15.99 4.06
CA LYS A 117 -6.02 17.12 3.43
C LYS A 117 -4.52 16.90 3.36
N GLU A 118 -3.91 16.46 4.47
CA GLU A 118 -2.46 16.26 4.54
C GLU A 118 -2.00 15.12 3.62
N VAL A 119 -2.75 14.00 3.58
CA VAL A 119 -2.47 12.90 2.64
C VAL A 119 -2.51 13.37 1.19
N ILE A 120 -3.52 14.15 0.80
CA ILE A 120 -3.62 14.72 -0.56
C ILE A 120 -2.45 15.66 -0.83
N ALA A 121 -2.08 16.51 0.12
CA ALA A 121 -0.97 17.46 -0.02
C ALA A 121 0.37 16.74 -0.21
N GLU A 122 0.66 15.75 0.62
CA GLU A 122 1.90 14.98 0.57
C GLU A 122 2.01 14.12 -0.71
N ILE A 123 0.92 13.48 -1.15
CA ILE A 123 0.94 12.73 -2.42
C ILE A 123 1.22 13.66 -3.61
N ASN A 124 0.63 14.86 -3.62
CA ASN A 124 0.87 15.83 -4.69
C ASN A 124 2.30 16.44 -4.63
N ALA A 125 2.95 16.40 -3.48
CA ALA A 125 4.31 16.90 -3.29
C ALA A 125 5.39 15.91 -3.76
N ILE A 126 5.05 14.63 -4.01
CA ILE A 126 6.02 13.61 -4.44
C ILE A 126 6.66 14.00 -5.77
N PRO A 127 7.98 14.23 -5.83
CA PRO A 127 8.64 14.55 -7.07
C PRO A 127 8.70 13.32 -7.99
N PRO A 128 8.46 13.49 -9.32
CA PRO A 128 8.51 12.38 -10.28
C PRO A 128 9.88 11.66 -10.33
N SER A 129 10.93 12.31 -9.85
CA SER A 129 12.28 11.73 -9.80
C SER A 129 12.44 10.61 -8.79
N GLU A 130 11.66 10.60 -7.71
CA GLU A 130 11.73 9.57 -6.67
C GLU A 130 11.12 8.22 -7.09
N LEU A 131 10.21 8.25 -8.06
CA LEU A 131 9.51 7.07 -8.55
C LEU A 131 10.12 6.49 -9.83
N GLY A 132 11.38 6.83 -10.13
CA GLY A 132 12.06 6.33 -11.31
C GLY A 132 12.35 4.83 -11.24
N ILE A 133 12.04 4.08 -12.32
CA ILE A 133 12.42 2.67 -12.49
C ILE A 133 13.45 2.57 -13.61
N PRO A 134 14.69 2.11 -13.32
CA PRO A 134 15.67 1.83 -14.36
C PRO A 134 15.17 0.70 -15.27
N LEU A 135 15.26 0.88 -16.59
CA LEU A 135 14.75 -0.08 -17.57
C LEU A 135 15.39 -1.48 -17.41
N GLY A 136 16.64 -1.53 -16.99
CA GLY A 136 17.32 -2.80 -16.73
C GLY A 136 16.72 -3.64 -15.61
N THR A 137 16.01 -3.01 -14.67
CA THR A 137 15.27 -3.72 -13.62
C THR A 137 14.02 -4.42 -14.19
N VAL A 138 13.43 -3.84 -15.24
CA VAL A 138 12.23 -4.38 -15.92
C VAL A 138 12.58 -5.52 -16.87
N ILE A 139 13.72 -5.41 -17.58
CA ILE A 139 14.17 -6.41 -18.54
C ILE A 139 14.54 -7.75 -17.87
N GLY A 140 14.81 -7.71 -16.57
CA GLY A 140 15.12 -8.89 -15.77
C GLY A 140 16.56 -9.36 -15.91
N GLY A 141 17.03 -10.04 -14.87
CA GLY A 141 18.40 -10.52 -14.75
C GLY A 141 19.29 -9.62 -13.91
N GLY A 142 19.94 -10.19 -12.90
CA GLY A 142 20.76 -9.47 -11.93
C GLY A 142 21.88 -8.61 -12.54
N LEU A 143 22.30 -8.89 -13.79
CA LEU A 143 23.35 -8.16 -14.50
C LEU A 143 22.94 -6.74 -14.93
N PHE A 144 21.66 -6.52 -15.23
CA PHE A 144 21.14 -5.25 -15.73
C PHE A 144 20.31 -4.47 -14.70
N SER A 145 20.01 -5.08 -13.56
CA SER A 145 19.24 -4.46 -12.49
C SER A 145 19.89 -3.14 -12.04
N GLY A 146 19.08 -2.09 -11.95
CA GLY A 146 19.53 -0.75 -11.56
C GLY A 146 20.25 0.03 -12.66
N ARG A 147 20.40 -0.51 -13.89
CA ARG A 147 21.09 0.14 -15.01
C ARG A 147 20.13 0.51 -16.14
N GLY A 148 20.55 1.49 -16.97
CA GLY A 148 19.81 1.94 -18.15
C GLY A 148 19.00 3.21 -17.90
N PRO A 149 18.24 3.68 -18.91
CA PRO A 149 17.41 4.86 -18.78
C PRO A 149 16.32 4.66 -17.73
N VAL A 150 16.06 5.73 -16.98
CA VAL A 150 15.07 5.73 -15.91
C VAL A 150 13.70 6.10 -16.48
N ILE A 151 12.72 5.23 -16.27
CA ILE A 151 11.32 5.50 -16.58
C ILE A 151 10.72 6.22 -15.39
N HIS A 152 10.33 7.47 -15.57
CA HIS A 152 9.70 8.28 -14.52
C HIS A 152 8.23 7.89 -14.40
N ILE A 153 7.82 7.63 -13.17
CA ILE A 153 6.44 7.36 -12.79
C ILE A 153 5.90 8.62 -12.10
N ARG A 154 4.62 8.91 -12.30
CA ARG A 154 3.93 9.95 -11.56
C ARG A 154 2.78 9.34 -10.79
N LEU A 155 2.64 9.78 -9.54
CA LEU A 155 1.50 9.47 -8.68
C LEU A 155 0.56 10.67 -8.64
N TYR A 156 -0.72 10.38 -8.72
CA TYR A 156 -1.78 11.36 -8.47
C TYR A 156 -2.83 10.72 -7.57
N PRO A 157 -3.38 11.44 -6.59
CA PRO A 157 -4.59 11.01 -5.92
C PRO A 157 -5.72 11.05 -6.95
N VAL A 158 -6.39 9.91 -7.14
CA VAL A 158 -7.51 9.77 -8.09
C VAL A 158 -8.66 9.15 -7.34
N GLY A 159 -9.74 9.90 -7.18
CA GLY A 159 -10.87 9.44 -6.42
C GLY A 159 -10.90 9.96 -5.00
N ASN A 160 -11.28 9.12 -4.06
CA ASN A 160 -11.55 9.55 -2.69
C ASN A 160 -10.41 9.12 -1.76
N VAL A 161 -9.87 10.08 -1.02
CA VAL A 161 -9.12 9.77 0.19
C VAL A 161 -10.13 9.74 1.33
N THR A 162 -10.30 8.60 1.97
CA THR A 162 -11.20 8.43 3.12
C THR A 162 -10.39 8.12 4.36
N ALA A 163 -10.78 8.75 5.45
CA ALA A 163 -10.25 8.46 6.78
C ALA A 163 -11.43 8.10 7.70
N GLU A 164 -11.40 6.93 8.30
CA GLU A 164 -12.45 6.45 9.21
C GLU A 164 -11.84 6.16 10.56
N ILE A 165 -12.48 6.67 11.63
CA ILE A 165 -12.10 6.38 13.01
C ILE A 165 -13.12 5.40 13.57
N SER A 166 -12.63 4.24 14.00
CA SER A 166 -13.41 3.18 14.61
C SER A 166 -12.95 2.93 16.05
N SER A 167 -13.86 2.46 16.90
CA SER A 167 -13.56 2.07 18.27
C SER A 167 -13.94 0.63 18.49
N GLU A 168 -12.99 -0.16 18.95
CA GLU A 168 -13.15 -1.57 19.24
C GLU A 168 -12.99 -1.86 20.73
N PHE A 169 -13.89 -2.67 21.28
CA PHE A 169 -13.85 -3.13 22.67
C PHE A 169 -13.53 -4.62 22.71
N THR A 170 -12.43 -4.96 23.38
CA THR A 170 -12.01 -6.35 23.56
C THR A 170 -11.84 -6.68 25.03
N SER A 171 -12.16 -7.92 25.43
CA SER A 171 -11.90 -8.38 26.80
C SER A 171 -10.39 -8.53 27.01
N ALA A 172 -9.84 -7.87 28.03
CA ALA A 172 -8.40 -7.90 28.34
C ALA A 172 -8.08 -8.76 29.59
N GLY A 173 -9.06 -9.44 30.15
CA GLY A 173 -8.88 -10.28 31.34
C GLY A 173 -10.16 -10.35 32.20
N ILE A 174 -10.02 -10.78 33.45
CA ILE A 174 -11.15 -10.84 34.39
C ILE A 174 -11.54 -9.41 34.74
N ASN A 175 -12.72 -8.98 34.28
CA ASN A 175 -13.29 -7.66 34.55
C ASN A 175 -12.46 -6.48 34.00
N GLN A 176 -11.74 -6.71 32.89
CA GLN A 176 -11.01 -5.68 32.18
C GLN A 176 -11.46 -5.62 30.71
N THR A 177 -11.72 -4.40 30.23
CA THR A 177 -12.06 -4.15 28.83
C THR A 177 -11.02 -3.21 28.24
N ARG A 178 -10.39 -3.65 27.15
CA ARG A 178 -9.52 -2.82 26.35
C ARG A 178 -10.35 -2.14 25.28
N GLN A 179 -10.28 -0.82 25.25
CA GLN A 179 -10.79 -0.02 24.16
C GLN A 179 -9.64 0.45 23.29
N GLN A 180 -9.70 0.17 22.01
CA GLN A 180 -8.73 0.59 21.02
C GLN A 180 -9.42 1.48 19.99
N ILE A 181 -8.81 2.61 19.68
CA ILE A 181 -9.28 3.54 18.66
C ILE A 181 -8.36 3.44 17.47
N ASN A 182 -8.92 3.04 16.34
CA ASN A 182 -8.20 2.85 15.09
C ASN A 182 -8.61 3.91 14.08
N LEU A 183 -7.63 4.36 13.29
CA LEU A 183 -7.80 5.22 12.14
C LEU A 183 -7.48 4.39 10.90
N ASP A 184 -8.47 4.16 10.06
CA ASP A 184 -8.35 3.49 8.77
C ASP A 184 -8.31 4.55 7.67
N VAL A 185 -7.23 4.56 6.90
CA VAL A 185 -7.03 5.48 5.78
C VAL A 185 -7.00 4.68 4.49
N HIS A 186 -7.97 4.96 3.62
CA HIS A 186 -8.01 4.41 2.26
C HIS A 186 -7.73 5.52 1.25
N THR A 187 -6.81 5.26 0.33
CA THR A 187 -6.40 6.24 -0.68
C THR A 187 -6.34 5.61 -2.05
N ASP A 188 -7.15 6.13 -2.98
CA ASP A 188 -7.08 5.77 -4.39
C ASP A 188 -6.03 6.62 -5.10
N ILE A 189 -5.08 5.96 -5.74
CA ILE A 189 -4.00 6.59 -6.49
C ILE A 189 -3.97 6.12 -7.94
N ALA A 190 -3.65 7.04 -8.86
CA ALA A 190 -3.30 6.69 -10.23
C ALA A 190 -1.78 6.69 -10.41
N VAL A 191 -1.29 5.60 -10.93
CA VAL A 191 0.09 5.40 -11.33
C VAL A 191 0.18 5.68 -12.82
N VAL A 192 0.81 6.78 -13.20
CA VAL A 192 0.97 7.18 -14.60
C VAL A 192 2.39 6.87 -15.05
N ILE A 193 2.50 6.01 -16.04
CA ILE A 193 3.72 5.66 -16.76
C ILE A 193 3.58 6.07 -18.23
N PRO A 194 4.66 6.24 -18.99
CA PRO A 194 4.56 6.61 -20.41
C PRO A 194 3.62 5.67 -21.18
N GLY A 195 2.53 6.23 -21.71
CA GLY A 195 1.53 5.51 -22.51
C GLY A 195 0.48 4.73 -21.70
N TYR A 196 0.51 4.77 -20.35
CA TYR A 196 -0.45 4.01 -19.53
C TYR A 196 -0.77 4.69 -18.20
N SER A 197 -1.99 4.49 -17.72
CA SER A 197 -2.42 4.92 -16.39
C SER A 197 -3.16 3.77 -15.71
N ILE A 198 -2.80 3.48 -14.46
CA ILE A 198 -3.37 2.37 -13.67
C ILE A 198 -3.84 2.93 -12.35
N GLY A 199 -5.13 2.72 -12.02
CA GLY A 199 -5.66 2.98 -10.69
C GLY A 199 -5.32 1.86 -9.71
N THR A 200 -4.97 2.21 -8.48
CA THR A 200 -4.79 1.25 -7.38
C THR A 200 -5.09 1.90 -6.04
N GLY A 201 -5.56 1.12 -5.08
CA GLY A 201 -5.81 1.56 -3.72
C GLY A 201 -4.65 1.22 -2.77
N VAL A 202 -4.50 2.04 -1.75
CA VAL A 202 -3.61 1.82 -0.61
C VAL A 202 -4.45 1.95 0.66
N ASP A 203 -4.39 0.92 1.50
CA ASP A 203 -5.04 0.88 2.80
C ASP A 203 -3.97 0.94 3.89
N SER A 204 -4.20 1.80 4.89
CA SER A 204 -3.32 1.94 6.04
C SER A 204 -4.16 2.00 7.32
N ASN A 205 -3.78 1.22 8.32
CA ASN A 205 -4.45 1.18 9.62
C ASN A 205 -3.50 1.67 10.70
N PHE A 206 -3.98 2.57 11.55
CA PHE A 206 -3.24 3.16 12.66
C PHE A 206 -4.01 2.99 13.94
N SER A 207 -3.36 2.49 15.00
CA SER A 207 -3.91 2.56 16.35
C SER A 207 -3.52 3.91 16.95
N ILE A 208 -4.49 4.80 17.11
CA ILE A 208 -4.25 6.18 17.57
C ILE A 208 -4.36 6.34 19.07
N ALA A 209 -5.16 5.50 19.73
CA ALA A 209 -5.28 5.53 21.17
C ALA A 209 -5.74 4.17 21.71
N GLU A 210 -5.29 3.82 22.91
CA GLU A 210 -5.71 2.62 23.63
C GLU A 210 -5.94 2.95 25.10
N SER A 211 -6.98 2.37 25.68
CA SER A 211 -7.29 2.49 27.11
C SER A 211 -7.78 1.15 27.66
N ILE A 212 -7.38 0.85 28.89
CA ILE A 212 -7.84 -0.33 29.61
C ILE A 212 -8.78 0.14 30.73
N ILE A 213 -10.05 -0.22 30.62
CA ILE A 213 -11.07 0.05 31.60
C ILE A 213 -11.12 -1.13 32.58
N VAL A 214 -10.77 -0.89 33.82
CA VAL A 214 -10.79 -1.91 34.89
C VAL A 214 -12.08 -1.76 35.67
N GLY A 215 -12.92 -2.81 35.63
CA GLY A 215 -14.12 -2.88 36.46
C GLY A 215 -13.81 -3.38 37.88
N ASN A 216 -14.81 -3.31 38.77
CA ASN A 216 -14.68 -3.86 40.11
C ASN A 216 -14.51 -5.38 40.05
N VAL A 217 -13.47 -5.91 40.70
CA VAL A 217 -13.26 -7.35 40.79
C VAL A 217 -14.36 -7.93 41.67
N PRO A 218 -15.13 -8.97 41.21
CA PRO A 218 -16.07 -9.65 42.07
C PRO A 218 -15.36 -10.22 43.30
N SER A 219 -15.94 -10.05 44.46
CA SER A 219 -15.38 -10.57 45.71
C SER A 219 -15.28 -12.10 45.74
N THR A 220 -15.89 -12.79 44.80
CA THR A 220 -15.88 -14.26 44.69
C THR A 220 -15.74 -14.69 43.23
N VAL A 221 -14.64 -15.33 42.87
CA VAL A 221 -14.46 -16.00 41.58
C VAL A 221 -14.55 -17.51 41.81
N ILE A 222 -15.62 -18.13 41.34
CA ILE A 222 -15.78 -19.59 41.36
C ILE A 222 -15.21 -20.13 40.05
N ASN A 223 -14.01 -20.68 40.08
CA ASN A 223 -13.45 -21.44 38.96
C ASN A 223 -14.05 -22.86 39.01
N GLY A 224 -15.20 -23.06 38.38
CA GLY A 224 -15.78 -24.39 38.17
C GLY A 224 -15.02 -25.14 37.09
N SER A 225 -13.98 -25.89 37.46
CA SER A 225 -13.47 -26.95 36.59
C SER A 225 -14.38 -28.17 36.77
N THR A 226 -15.37 -28.35 35.88
CA THR A 226 -16.14 -29.58 35.75
C THR A 226 -15.27 -30.66 35.11
N SER A 227 -14.45 -31.31 35.92
CA SER A 227 -13.98 -32.67 35.65
C SER A 227 -14.36 -33.51 36.87
N GLY A 228 -15.20 -34.50 36.64
CA GLY A 228 -15.89 -35.30 37.65
C GLY A 228 -15.01 -35.80 38.78
N SER A 229 -15.66 -35.86 39.90
CA SER A 229 -15.41 -36.49 41.21
C SER A 229 -14.88 -35.56 42.30
N SER A 230 -15.76 -35.36 43.28
CA SER A 230 -15.55 -35.00 44.69
C SER A 230 -15.00 -33.59 44.98
N ASP A 231 -15.93 -32.72 45.37
CA ASP A 231 -15.84 -31.68 46.40
C ASP A 231 -14.46 -31.15 46.76
N GLN A 232 -14.09 -30.02 46.13
CA GLN A 232 -13.43 -28.94 46.86
C GLN A 232 -13.56 -27.63 46.02
N ALA A 233 -14.59 -26.85 46.33
CA ALA A 233 -14.62 -25.46 45.90
C ALA A 233 -13.60 -24.67 46.71
N VAL A 234 -12.50 -24.22 46.07
CA VAL A 234 -11.56 -23.31 46.73
C VAL A 234 -12.14 -21.92 46.66
N ILE A 235 -12.69 -21.45 47.75
CA ILE A 235 -13.19 -20.09 47.92
C ILE A 235 -12.02 -19.22 48.36
N TYR A 236 -11.49 -18.37 47.45
CA TYR A 236 -10.60 -17.29 47.84
C TYR A 236 -11.44 -16.10 48.32
N GLY A 237 -11.72 -16.05 49.62
CA GLY A 237 -12.30 -14.90 50.28
C GLY A 237 -11.18 -14.00 50.81
N SER A 238 -11.20 -12.70 50.52
CA SER A 238 -10.37 -11.74 51.23
C SER A 238 -10.83 -11.64 52.67
N SER A 239 -9.99 -12.10 53.62
CA SER A 239 -10.23 -11.91 55.03
C SER A 239 -10.16 -10.45 55.40
N GLY A 240 -11.34 -9.80 55.51
CA GLY A 240 -11.45 -8.58 56.24
C GLY A 240 -11.21 -8.85 57.71
N SER A 241 -10.20 -8.22 58.30
CA SER A 241 -9.86 -8.27 59.71
C SER A 241 -10.99 -7.67 60.53
N SER A 242 -11.84 -8.50 61.12
CA SER A 242 -12.69 -8.07 62.25
C SER A 242 -11.99 -8.46 63.56
N SER A 243 -11.48 -7.43 64.23
CA SER A 243 -11.03 -7.50 65.61
C SER A 243 -12.20 -7.90 66.52
N ALA A 244 -12.23 -9.14 66.98
CA ALA A 244 -13.11 -9.58 68.03
C ALA A 244 -12.48 -9.27 69.40
N SER A 245 -13.12 -8.40 70.14
CA SER A 245 -12.83 -8.08 71.51
C SER A 245 -13.08 -9.29 72.42
N SER A 246 -12.08 -9.57 73.24
CA SER A 246 -12.14 -10.56 74.31
C SER A 246 -13.20 -10.20 75.37
N GLY A 247 -14.21 -10.99 75.54
CA GLY A 247 -15.05 -11.02 76.71
C GLY A 247 -14.62 -12.10 77.66
N LYS A 248 -13.99 -11.69 78.75
CA LYS A 248 -13.60 -12.53 79.89
C LYS A 248 -14.85 -12.71 80.78
N SER A 249 -15.22 -13.91 81.12
CA SER A 249 -16.03 -14.15 82.28
C SER A 249 -15.64 -15.43 82.98
N ALA A 250 -15.38 -15.25 84.26
CA ALA A 250 -14.91 -16.24 85.20
C ALA A 250 -16.07 -16.90 85.96
N SER A 251 -15.75 -18.00 86.64
CA SER A 251 -16.34 -18.62 87.85
C SER A 251 -17.54 -19.52 87.60
N ARG A 252 -17.51 -20.65 87.95
CA ARG A 252 -17.42 -21.47 89.21
C ARG A 252 -17.52 -22.93 88.84
#